data_7f58c7edd2ffbecfec80ac91c121d9c8
#
_entry.id   7f58c7edd2ffbecfec80ac91c121d9c8
#
_cell.length_a   1.000
_cell.length_b   1.000
_cell.length_c   1.000
_cell.angle_alpha   90.00
_cell.angle_beta   90.00
_cell.angle_gamma   90.00
#
_symmetry.space_group_name_H-M   'P 1'
#
loop_
_entity.id
_entity.type
_entity.pdbx_description
1 polymer ?
#
loop_
_entity_poly.entity_id
_entity_poly.type
_entity_poly.pdbx_seq_one_letter_code
_entity_poly.pdbx_strand_id
1 'polypeptide(L)'
;AQESRGLGDVYKRQIMEWSKKHVTSTLHLCWGAQAALYYHYGIQKYDLKQKMFGVFRHHVMNRKIPMVRGFDDYFYAPHSRHTEIREEDILKHEELTILAKSKEAGVFLVINQDGSQIFVMGHPEYDRMTLDSEYKRDREKGLAITLPCNYYPDDDPTQRPMLQWRSHGNILYANWLNYYVYQQTPYEFINTDEIIGK
;
A
#
# COMPACT_ATOMS: atom_id res chain seq x y z
N ALA A 1 11.71 -26.52 4.71
CA ALA A 1 11.15 -25.17 5.03
C ALA A 1 12.02 -24.03 4.51
N GLN A 2 13.33 -24.22 4.35
CA GLN A 2 14.24 -23.17 3.83
C GLN A 2 14.21 -23.09 2.31
N GLU A 3 14.08 -24.20 1.61
CA GLU A 3 13.99 -24.27 0.14
C GLU A 3 12.70 -23.63 -0.41
N SER A 4 11.57 -23.80 0.28
CA SER A 4 10.30 -23.18 -0.12
C SER A 4 10.29 -21.64 0.01
N ARG A 5 11.05 -21.07 0.95
CA ARG A 5 11.24 -19.62 1.08
C ARG A 5 12.08 -19.07 -0.07
N GLY A 6 13.16 -19.77 -0.45
CA GLY A 6 14.02 -19.36 -1.55
C GLY A 6 13.30 -19.33 -2.91
N LEU A 7 12.48 -20.33 -3.20
CA LEU A 7 11.65 -20.36 -4.42
C LEU A 7 10.64 -19.19 -4.47
N GLY A 8 9.94 -18.92 -3.34
CA GLY A 8 9.01 -17.80 -3.28
C GLY A 8 9.67 -16.45 -3.54
N ASP A 9 10.90 -16.24 -3.10
CA ASP A 9 11.65 -15.01 -3.34
C ASP A 9 12.13 -14.88 -4.80
N VAL A 10 12.49 -15.99 -5.44
CA VAL A 10 12.83 -16.02 -6.88
C VAL A 10 11.62 -15.62 -7.73
N TYR A 11 10.45 -16.21 -7.50
CA TYR A 11 9.22 -15.86 -8.25
C TYR A 11 8.82 -14.41 -8.07
N LYS A 12 8.92 -13.86 -6.85
CA LYS A 12 8.61 -12.44 -6.59
C LYS A 12 9.54 -11.51 -7.36
N ARG A 13 10.84 -11.81 -7.40
CA ARG A 13 11.80 -11.04 -8.19
C ARG A 13 11.49 -11.11 -9.68
N GLN A 14 11.14 -12.29 -10.20
CA GLN A 14 10.74 -12.46 -11.59
C GLN A 14 9.48 -11.65 -11.94
N ILE A 15 8.47 -11.64 -11.07
CA ILE A 15 7.26 -10.83 -11.24
C ILE A 15 7.60 -9.33 -11.24
N MET A 16 8.42 -8.88 -10.29
CA MET A 16 8.84 -7.47 -10.21
C MET A 16 9.64 -7.05 -11.45
N GLU A 17 10.54 -7.90 -11.95
CA GLU A 17 11.32 -7.59 -13.15
C GLU A 17 10.45 -7.63 -14.42
N TRP A 18 9.55 -8.60 -14.52
CA TRP A 18 8.61 -8.71 -15.62
C TRP A 18 7.68 -7.50 -15.68
N SER A 19 7.18 -7.05 -14.53
CA SER A 19 6.25 -5.92 -14.45
C SER A 19 6.83 -4.61 -14.99
N LYS A 20 8.13 -4.37 -14.85
CA LYS A 20 8.79 -3.19 -15.41
C LYS A 20 8.59 -3.01 -16.92
N LYS A 21 8.43 -4.12 -17.64
CA LYS A 21 8.37 -4.13 -19.10
C LYS A 21 6.99 -4.42 -19.68
N HIS A 22 6.08 -4.98 -18.86
CA HIS A 22 4.84 -5.57 -19.35
C HIS A 22 3.57 -4.97 -18.75
N VAL A 23 3.70 -4.09 -17.75
CA VAL A 23 2.56 -3.38 -17.17
C VAL A 23 2.84 -1.88 -17.10
N THR A 24 1.80 -1.09 -17.25
CA THR A 24 1.89 0.37 -17.27
C THR A 24 2.23 0.93 -15.89
N SER A 25 1.63 0.39 -14.84
CA SER A 25 1.87 0.81 -13.45
C SER A 25 1.63 -0.36 -12.50
N THR A 26 2.38 -0.38 -11.39
CA THR A 26 2.25 -1.35 -10.30
C THR A 26 1.88 -0.64 -9.01
N LEU A 27 0.94 -1.20 -8.25
CA LEU A 27 0.59 -0.77 -6.90
C LEU A 27 1.01 -1.86 -5.91
N HIS A 28 2.01 -1.56 -5.09
CA HIS A 28 2.54 -2.47 -4.08
C HIS A 28 1.96 -2.13 -2.70
N LEU A 29 1.49 -3.14 -1.96
CA LEU A 29 0.87 -2.96 -0.66
C LEU A 29 1.70 -3.58 0.47
N CYS A 30 1.81 -2.87 1.59
CA CYS A 30 2.39 -3.29 2.86
C CYS A 30 3.74 -4.02 2.70
N TRP A 31 3.81 -5.31 3.01
CA TRP A 31 5.02 -6.11 2.83
C TRP A 31 5.49 -6.13 1.37
N GLY A 32 4.56 -6.19 0.42
CA GLY A 32 4.87 -6.10 -1.02
C GLY A 32 5.53 -4.77 -1.40
N ALA A 33 5.10 -3.67 -0.80
CA ALA A 33 5.70 -2.35 -0.99
C ALA A 33 7.13 -2.29 -0.44
N GLN A 34 7.36 -2.83 0.77
CA GLN A 34 8.69 -2.90 1.36
C GLN A 34 9.64 -3.79 0.53
N ALA A 35 9.14 -4.93 0.05
CA ALA A 35 9.91 -5.85 -0.80
C ALA A 35 10.27 -5.21 -2.14
N ALA A 36 9.35 -4.45 -2.75
CA ALA A 36 9.58 -3.76 -4.01
C ALA A 36 10.55 -2.57 -3.85
N LEU A 37 10.43 -1.79 -2.77
CA LEU A 37 11.40 -0.73 -2.45
C LEU A 37 12.80 -1.30 -2.24
N TYR A 38 12.93 -2.43 -1.57
CA TYR A 38 14.21 -3.11 -1.43
C TYR A 38 14.74 -3.60 -2.78
N TYR A 39 13.90 -4.26 -3.57
CA TYR A 39 14.32 -4.84 -4.85
C TYR A 39 14.75 -3.79 -5.87
N HIS A 40 13.96 -2.71 -6.02
CA HIS A 40 14.18 -1.69 -7.05
C HIS A 40 15.17 -0.61 -6.64
N TYR A 41 15.22 -0.27 -5.34
CA TYR A 41 15.96 0.90 -4.83
C TYR A 41 16.97 0.55 -3.73
N GLY A 42 17.05 -0.71 -3.28
CA GLY A 42 17.95 -1.10 -2.18
C GLY A 42 17.53 -0.59 -0.80
N ILE A 43 16.33 -0.01 -0.68
CA ILE A 43 15.84 0.57 0.57
C ILE A 43 15.52 -0.55 1.57
N GLN A 44 16.17 -0.52 2.73
CA GLN A 44 16.03 -1.53 3.77
C GLN A 44 14.75 -1.34 4.57
N LYS A 45 14.21 -2.45 5.08
CA LYS A 45 13.17 -2.43 6.12
C LYS A 45 13.80 -2.58 7.49
N TYR A 46 13.17 -2.01 8.50
CA TYR A 46 13.60 -2.04 9.89
C TYR A 46 12.54 -2.71 10.75
N ASP A 47 12.96 -3.52 11.71
CA ASP A 47 12.05 -4.15 12.66
C ASP A 47 11.48 -3.11 13.63
N LEU A 48 10.18 -3.16 13.86
CA LEU A 48 9.49 -2.38 14.88
C LEU A 48 9.62 -3.07 16.23
N LYS A 49 9.78 -2.28 17.30
CA LYS A 49 9.77 -2.81 18.68
C LYS A 49 8.44 -3.46 19.05
N GLN A 50 7.35 -2.94 18.48
CA GLN A 50 5.99 -3.41 18.66
C GLN A 50 5.27 -3.43 17.31
N LYS A 51 4.37 -4.38 17.11
CA LYS A 51 3.53 -4.46 15.89
C LYS A 51 2.79 -3.13 15.69
N MET A 52 2.91 -2.53 14.53
CA MET A 52 2.08 -1.42 14.09
C MET A 52 0.71 -1.99 13.73
N PHE A 53 -0.28 -1.81 14.62
CA PHE A 53 -1.54 -2.50 14.52
C PHE A 53 -2.72 -1.58 14.88
N GLY A 54 -3.56 -1.28 13.90
CA GLY A 54 -4.70 -0.37 14.08
C GLY A 54 -4.95 0.54 12.91
N VAL A 55 -5.68 1.63 13.15
CA VAL A 55 -6.07 2.64 12.18
C VAL A 55 -5.39 3.96 12.55
N PHE A 56 -4.55 4.47 11.65
CA PHE A 56 -3.71 5.64 11.92
C PHE A 56 -4.09 6.80 11.01
N ARG A 57 -3.96 8.02 11.55
CA ARG A 57 -4.18 9.26 10.81
C ARG A 57 -2.93 9.62 10.02
N HIS A 58 -3.12 9.85 8.72
CA HIS A 58 -2.10 10.28 7.78
C HIS A 58 -2.39 11.66 7.27
N HIS A 59 -1.38 12.38 6.80
CA HIS A 59 -1.53 13.66 6.13
C HIS A 59 -0.88 13.63 4.75
N VAL A 60 -1.48 14.37 3.82
CA VAL A 60 -1.00 14.52 2.46
C VAL A 60 0.13 15.54 2.42
N MET A 61 1.28 15.13 1.84
CA MET A 61 2.49 15.96 1.75
C MET A 61 2.54 16.78 0.46
N ASN A 62 2.07 16.21 -0.65
CA ASN A 62 2.13 16.87 -1.96
C ASN A 62 0.80 16.70 -2.71
N ARG A 63 -0.02 17.75 -2.73
CA ARG A 63 -1.34 17.76 -3.36
C ARG A 63 -1.31 17.93 -4.87
N LYS A 64 -0.17 18.25 -5.46
CA LYS A 64 -0.04 18.48 -6.90
C LYS A 64 -0.05 17.19 -7.71
N ILE A 65 0.21 16.07 -7.05
CA ILE A 65 0.29 14.75 -7.69
C ILE A 65 -1.11 14.14 -7.81
N PRO A 66 -1.54 13.69 -9.01
CA PRO A 66 -2.87 13.13 -9.24
C PRO A 66 -3.24 11.95 -8.34
N MET A 67 -2.25 11.20 -7.84
CA MET A 67 -2.46 10.04 -6.95
C MET A 67 -3.24 10.38 -5.68
N VAL A 68 -3.14 11.61 -5.19
CA VAL A 68 -3.84 12.09 -3.98
C VAL A 68 -4.95 13.09 -4.29
N ARG A 69 -5.39 13.17 -5.54
CA ARG A 69 -6.52 14.04 -5.93
C ARG A 69 -7.79 13.60 -5.20
N GLY A 70 -8.49 14.55 -4.59
CA GLY A 70 -9.71 14.31 -3.84
C GLY A 70 -9.48 13.82 -2.39
N PHE A 71 -8.22 13.69 -1.95
CA PHE A 71 -7.94 13.43 -0.54
C PHE A 71 -8.16 14.68 0.30
N ASP A 72 -8.65 14.49 1.52
CA ASP A 72 -8.62 15.50 2.57
C ASP A 72 -7.18 15.78 3.03
N ASP A 73 -6.97 16.82 3.85
CA ASP A 73 -5.66 17.10 4.45
C ASP A 73 -5.18 15.94 5.31
N TYR A 74 -6.12 15.30 5.98
CA TYR A 74 -5.92 14.12 6.80
C TYR A 74 -6.88 13.02 6.40
N PHE A 75 -6.41 11.79 6.47
CA PHE A 75 -7.20 10.60 6.25
C PHE A 75 -6.74 9.47 7.14
N TYR A 76 -7.55 8.44 7.25
CA TYR A 76 -7.23 7.25 8.05
C TYR A 76 -6.90 6.06 7.15
N ALA A 77 -5.97 5.22 7.60
CA ALA A 77 -5.67 3.95 6.96
C ALA A 77 -5.25 2.88 7.98
N PRO A 78 -5.65 1.61 7.76
CA PRO A 78 -5.23 0.49 8.58
C PRO A 78 -3.77 0.13 8.37
N HIS A 79 -3.11 -0.32 9.44
CA HIS A 79 -1.80 -0.96 9.42
C HIS A 79 -1.81 -2.25 10.22
N SER A 80 -1.09 -3.26 9.73
CA SER A 80 -0.80 -4.51 10.43
C SER A 80 0.57 -5.02 9.98
N ARG A 81 1.64 -4.56 10.64
CA ARG A 81 3.01 -4.87 10.21
C ARG A 81 4.00 -4.86 11.38
N HIS A 82 5.08 -5.64 11.23
CA HIS A 82 6.18 -5.73 12.18
C HIS A 82 7.43 -4.97 11.73
N THR A 83 7.40 -4.39 10.53
CA THR A 83 8.53 -3.68 9.93
C THR A 83 8.10 -2.33 9.36
N GLU A 84 9.07 -1.44 9.19
CA GLU A 84 8.86 -0.12 8.60
C GLU A 84 9.92 0.22 7.54
N ILE A 85 9.61 1.18 6.70
CA ILE A 85 10.56 1.91 5.85
C ILE A 85 10.75 3.30 6.45
N ARG A 86 11.98 3.74 6.56
CA ARG A 86 12.30 5.07 7.11
C ARG A 86 12.25 6.14 6.03
N GLU A 87 11.74 7.30 6.42
CA GLU A 87 11.64 8.46 5.53
C GLU A 87 13.02 8.90 5.00
N GLU A 88 14.03 8.91 5.86
CA GLU A 88 15.38 9.29 5.49
C GLU A 88 16.01 8.40 4.41
N ASP A 89 15.59 7.14 4.30
CA ASP A 89 16.10 6.25 3.26
C ASP A 89 15.41 6.50 1.92
N ILE A 90 14.13 6.84 1.92
CA ILE A 90 13.40 7.24 0.71
C ILE A 90 13.95 8.55 0.16
N LEU A 91 14.24 9.53 1.03
CA LEU A 91 14.74 10.84 0.64
C LEU A 91 16.14 10.83 0.01
N LYS A 92 16.87 9.73 0.09
CA LYS A 92 18.14 9.53 -0.64
C LYS A 92 17.94 9.26 -2.14
N HIS A 93 16.71 8.97 -2.56
CA HIS A 93 16.34 8.63 -3.94
C HIS A 93 15.53 9.77 -4.55
N GLU A 94 16.14 10.56 -5.40
CA GLU A 94 15.50 11.73 -6.05
C GLU A 94 14.31 11.32 -6.94
N GLU A 95 14.31 10.08 -7.44
CA GLU A 95 13.23 9.49 -8.22
C GLU A 95 11.99 9.09 -7.41
N LEU A 96 12.05 9.13 -6.08
CA LEU A 96 10.93 8.79 -5.20
C LEU A 96 10.35 10.03 -4.52
N THR A 97 9.03 10.09 -4.43
CA THR A 97 8.31 11.16 -3.76
C THR A 97 7.37 10.58 -2.70
N ILE A 98 7.48 11.08 -1.46
CA ILE A 98 6.54 10.75 -0.39
C ILE A 98 5.30 11.62 -0.55
N LEU A 99 4.14 11.00 -0.76
CA LEU A 99 2.86 11.68 -0.94
C LEU A 99 2.04 11.78 0.34
N ALA A 100 2.18 10.82 1.24
CA ALA A 100 1.49 10.84 2.53
C ALA A 100 2.29 10.10 3.60
N LYS A 101 2.20 10.60 4.84
CA LYS A 101 2.81 9.98 6.02
C LYS A 101 1.97 10.22 7.28
N SER A 102 2.21 9.42 8.31
CA SER A 102 1.66 9.54 9.65
C SER A 102 2.76 9.92 10.64
N LYS A 103 2.41 10.69 11.66
CA LYS A 103 3.32 10.94 12.79
C LYS A 103 3.60 9.66 13.57
N GLU A 104 2.61 8.76 13.67
CA GLU A 104 2.68 7.54 14.46
C GLU A 104 3.12 6.34 13.61
N ALA A 105 2.55 6.19 12.39
CA ALA A 105 2.79 5.05 11.52
C ALA A 105 3.86 5.28 10.44
N GLY A 106 4.52 6.46 10.42
CA GLY A 106 5.57 6.76 9.45
C GLY A 106 5.07 6.92 8.02
N VAL A 107 5.92 6.59 7.04
CA VAL A 107 5.62 6.72 5.61
C VAL A 107 4.44 5.83 5.22
N PHE A 108 3.51 6.38 4.43
CA PHE A 108 2.32 5.64 3.95
C PHE A 108 2.30 5.45 2.44
N LEU A 109 2.47 6.53 1.67
CA LEU A 109 2.32 6.51 0.22
C LEU A 109 3.56 7.13 -0.44
N VAL A 110 4.18 6.36 -1.31
CA VAL A 110 5.34 6.77 -2.11
C VAL A 110 5.06 6.47 -3.57
N ILE A 111 5.53 7.33 -4.45
CA ILE A 111 5.43 7.17 -5.91
C ILE A 111 6.79 7.43 -6.53
N ASN A 112 7.14 6.71 -7.59
CA ASN A 112 8.29 7.03 -8.40
C ASN A 112 7.96 8.15 -9.42
N GLN A 113 8.97 8.70 -10.06
CA GLN A 113 8.88 9.92 -10.86
C GLN A 113 7.88 9.83 -12.03
N ASP A 114 7.79 8.68 -12.69
CA ASP A 114 6.91 8.44 -13.84
C ASP A 114 5.54 7.81 -13.48
N GLY A 115 5.32 7.47 -12.21
CA GLY A 115 4.09 6.84 -11.75
C GLY A 115 3.95 5.36 -12.11
N SER A 116 4.99 4.74 -12.64
CA SER A 116 4.99 3.31 -12.96
C SER A 116 5.05 2.41 -11.72
N GLN A 117 5.47 2.97 -10.57
CA GLN A 117 5.57 2.25 -9.31
C GLN A 117 5.00 3.08 -8.15
N ILE A 118 4.03 2.51 -7.46
CA ILE A 118 3.37 3.11 -6.30
C ILE A 118 3.47 2.17 -5.12
N PHE A 119 3.84 2.69 -3.95
CA PHE A 119 4.11 1.93 -2.74
C PHE A 119 3.24 2.43 -1.60
N VAL A 120 2.41 1.56 -1.04
CA VAL A 120 1.50 1.84 0.07
C VAL A 120 1.89 1.00 1.26
N MET A 121 2.29 1.61 2.38
CA MET A 121 2.79 0.89 3.56
C MET A 121 1.70 0.38 4.49
N GLY A 122 0.43 0.71 4.22
CA GLY A 122 -0.74 0.26 4.95
C GLY A 122 -1.66 -0.62 4.11
N HIS A 123 -2.89 -0.79 4.60
CA HIS A 123 -3.90 -1.67 4.03
C HIS A 123 -5.23 -0.93 3.74
N PRO A 124 -5.27 -0.01 2.76
CA PRO A 124 -6.52 0.70 2.42
C PRO A 124 -7.64 -0.24 1.93
N GLU A 125 -7.28 -1.47 1.53
CA GLU A 125 -8.18 -2.51 1.04
C GLU A 125 -8.90 -3.29 2.16
N TYR A 126 -8.47 -3.16 3.41
CA TYR A 126 -9.04 -3.95 4.50
C TYR A 126 -10.54 -3.71 4.69
N ASP A 127 -11.27 -4.80 4.86
CA ASP A 127 -12.63 -4.76 5.34
C ASP A 127 -12.71 -4.36 6.81
N ARG A 128 -13.91 -3.92 7.22
CA ARG A 128 -14.18 -3.50 8.60
C ARG A 128 -13.67 -4.51 9.64
N MET A 129 -13.87 -5.80 9.40
CA MET A 129 -13.61 -6.87 10.37
C MET A 129 -12.19 -7.48 10.25
N THR A 130 -11.37 -7.03 9.32
CA THR A 130 -10.06 -7.67 9.07
C THR A 130 -9.14 -7.60 10.30
N LEU A 131 -8.99 -6.42 10.90
CA LEU A 131 -8.16 -6.26 12.10
C LEU A 131 -8.76 -6.97 13.33
N ASP A 132 -10.08 -7.04 13.46
CA ASP A 132 -10.77 -7.82 14.48
C ASP A 132 -10.45 -9.31 14.36
N SER A 133 -10.52 -9.84 13.15
CA SER A 133 -10.20 -11.24 12.87
C SER A 133 -8.73 -11.56 13.15
N GLU A 134 -7.81 -10.66 12.78
CA GLU A 134 -6.40 -10.79 13.12
C GLU A 134 -6.17 -10.78 14.63
N TYR A 135 -6.80 -9.85 15.34
CA TYR A 135 -6.69 -9.72 16.78
C TYR A 135 -7.17 -10.99 17.52
N LYS A 136 -8.36 -11.48 17.18
CA LYS A 136 -8.94 -12.70 17.75
C LYS A 136 -8.08 -13.93 17.46
N ARG A 137 -7.68 -14.11 16.22
CA ARG A 137 -6.80 -15.21 15.79
C ARG A 137 -5.47 -15.23 16.57
N ASP A 138 -4.83 -14.08 16.72
CA ASP A 138 -3.52 -13.99 17.36
C ASP A 138 -3.64 -14.18 18.88
N ARG A 139 -4.74 -13.73 19.49
CA ARG A 139 -5.08 -14.05 20.91
C ARG A 139 -5.32 -15.54 21.14
N GLU A 140 -6.09 -16.20 20.28
CA GLU A 140 -6.35 -17.63 20.35
C GLU A 140 -5.06 -18.47 20.25
N LYS A 141 -4.07 -17.96 19.51
CA LYS A 141 -2.74 -18.56 19.42
C LYS A 141 -1.84 -18.27 20.63
N GLY A 142 -2.31 -17.52 21.61
CA GLY A 142 -1.53 -17.12 22.79
C GLY A 142 -0.42 -16.10 22.49
N LEU A 143 -0.51 -15.37 21.37
CA LEU A 143 0.47 -14.35 21.03
C LEU A 143 0.22 -13.09 21.86
N ALA A 144 1.30 -12.41 22.25
CA ALA A 144 1.24 -11.11 22.91
C ALA A 144 0.85 -10.04 21.87
N ILE A 145 -0.45 -9.83 21.70
CA ILE A 145 -1.00 -8.81 20.81
C ILE A 145 -1.79 -7.76 21.60
N THR A 146 -1.59 -6.49 21.28
CA THR A 146 -2.38 -5.38 21.81
C THR A 146 -3.65 -5.19 21.00
N LEU A 147 -4.63 -4.48 21.56
CA LEU A 147 -5.79 -4.02 20.80
C LEU A 147 -5.33 -3.17 19.60
N PRO A 148 -6.01 -3.30 18.44
CA PRO A 148 -5.73 -2.41 17.32
C PRO A 148 -6.11 -0.96 17.66
N CYS A 149 -5.14 -0.04 17.55
CA CYS A 149 -5.34 1.37 17.90
C CYS A 149 -6.44 2.03 17.06
N ASN A 150 -7.26 2.90 17.67
CA ASN A 150 -8.29 3.71 16.99
C ASN A 150 -9.28 2.90 16.13
N TYR A 151 -9.57 1.68 16.52
CA TYR A 151 -10.35 0.75 15.71
C TYR A 151 -11.71 0.43 16.36
N TYR A 152 -11.74 0.12 17.64
CA TYR A 152 -12.98 -0.07 18.35
C TYR A 152 -13.46 1.23 19.00
N PRO A 153 -14.78 1.50 19.07
CA PRO A 153 -15.30 2.56 19.93
C PRO A 153 -14.86 2.35 21.38
N ASP A 154 -14.34 3.40 22.01
CA ASP A 154 -13.89 3.40 23.41
C ASP A 154 -12.93 2.25 23.77
N ASP A 155 -12.16 1.77 22.77
CA ASP A 155 -11.26 0.60 22.88
C ASP A 155 -11.95 -0.69 23.39
N ASP A 156 -13.27 -0.80 23.20
CA ASP A 156 -14.07 -1.97 23.59
C ASP A 156 -14.20 -2.98 22.45
N PRO A 157 -13.50 -4.15 22.52
CA PRO A 157 -13.53 -5.16 21.45
C PRO A 157 -14.85 -5.93 21.36
N THR A 158 -15.83 -5.66 22.22
CA THR A 158 -17.18 -6.20 22.12
C THR A 158 -18.07 -5.35 21.19
N GLN A 159 -17.67 -4.11 20.95
CA GLN A 159 -18.37 -3.20 20.05
C GLN A 159 -17.97 -3.41 18.59
N ARG A 160 -18.87 -3.00 17.68
CA ARG A 160 -18.61 -3.06 16.25
C ARG A 160 -17.51 -2.06 15.87
N PRO A 161 -16.43 -2.48 15.17
CA PRO A 161 -15.35 -1.59 14.77
C PRO A 161 -15.81 -0.42 13.89
N MET A 162 -15.15 0.72 14.04
CA MET A 162 -15.37 1.90 13.20
C MET A 162 -14.71 1.72 11.84
N LEU A 163 -15.40 2.14 10.78
CA LEU A 163 -14.85 2.12 9.41
C LEU A 163 -14.58 3.57 8.97
N GLN A 164 -13.31 3.97 8.95
CA GLN A 164 -12.90 5.36 8.73
C GLN A 164 -12.00 5.55 7.50
N TRP A 165 -11.69 4.49 6.74
CA TRP A 165 -10.70 4.52 5.66
C TRP A 165 -11.24 4.18 4.28
N ARG A 166 -12.47 3.65 4.17
CA ARG A 166 -13.03 3.15 2.90
C ARG A 166 -13.08 4.21 1.80
N SER A 167 -13.51 5.42 2.12
CA SER A 167 -13.65 6.48 1.12
C SER A 167 -12.30 6.85 0.51
N HIS A 168 -11.27 7.07 1.33
CA HIS A 168 -9.93 7.37 0.85
C HIS A 168 -9.26 6.18 0.19
N GLY A 169 -9.51 4.95 0.67
CA GLY A 169 -9.09 3.73 0.00
C GLY A 169 -9.65 3.63 -1.42
N ASN A 170 -10.96 3.86 -1.59
CA ASN A 170 -11.59 3.85 -2.91
C ASN A 170 -11.02 4.95 -3.83
N ILE A 171 -10.80 6.17 -3.31
CA ILE A 171 -10.19 7.27 -4.07
C ILE A 171 -8.76 6.90 -4.49
N LEU A 172 -7.97 6.28 -3.61
CA LEU A 172 -6.62 5.84 -3.92
C LEU A 172 -6.59 4.89 -5.12
N TYR A 173 -7.41 3.84 -5.10
CA TYR A 173 -7.50 2.89 -6.22
C TYR A 173 -8.07 3.53 -7.49
N ALA A 174 -9.08 4.38 -7.36
CA ALA A 174 -9.65 5.10 -8.50
C ALA A 174 -8.63 6.02 -9.17
N ASN A 175 -7.84 6.77 -8.38
CA ASN A 175 -6.77 7.61 -8.89
C ASN A 175 -5.67 6.80 -9.57
N TRP A 176 -5.23 5.69 -8.97
CA TRP A 176 -4.25 4.81 -9.59
C TRP A 176 -4.74 4.28 -10.93
N LEU A 177 -5.93 3.68 -10.98
CA LEU A 177 -6.50 3.12 -12.20
C LEU A 177 -6.67 4.19 -13.28
N ASN A 178 -7.22 5.37 -12.92
CA ASN A 178 -7.51 6.42 -13.87
C ASN A 178 -6.24 7.10 -14.43
N TYR A 179 -5.36 7.58 -13.53
CA TYR A 179 -4.24 8.43 -13.95
C TYR A 179 -2.96 7.67 -14.31
N TYR A 180 -2.76 6.45 -13.79
CA TYR A 180 -1.53 5.69 -13.96
C TYR A 180 -1.71 4.39 -14.73
N VAL A 181 -2.95 3.94 -14.94
CA VAL A 181 -3.26 2.78 -15.77
C VAL A 181 -3.97 3.22 -17.04
N TYR A 182 -5.22 3.69 -16.95
CA TYR A 182 -6.01 4.00 -18.14
C TYR A 182 -5.42 5.12 -19.00
N GLN A 183 -5.01 6.24 -18.40
CA GLN A 183 -4.48 7.38 -19.16
C GLN A 183 -3.07 7.17 -19.69
N GLN A 184 -2.32 6.21 -19.16
CA GLN A 184 -0.96 5.90 -19.58
C GLN A 184 -0.87 4.69 -20.50
N THR A 185 -1.88 3.82 -20.53
CA THR A 185 -1.90 2.67 -21.42
C THR A 185 -2.17 3.12 -22.86
N PRO A 186 -1.27 2.83 -23.82
CA PRO A 186 -1.51 3.18 -25.21
C PRO A 186 -2.70 2.37 -25.74
N TYR A 187 -3.73 3.07 -26.22
CA TYR A 187 -4.87 2.49 -26.91
C TYR A 187 -4.68 2.62 -28.41
N GLU A 188 -4.54 1.51 -29.12
CA GLU A 188 -4.78 1.46 -30.55
C GLU A 188 -6.27 1.20 -30.77
N PHE A 189 -7.01 2.17 -31.32
CA PHE A 189 -8.35 1.90 -31.83
C PHE A 189 -8.21 0.97 -33.04
N ILE A 190 -8.48 -0.31 -32.87
CA ILE A 190 -8.69 -1.21 -34.00
C ILE A 190 -9.94 -0.73 -34.70
N ASN A 191 -9.78 -0.22 -35.92
CA ASN A 191 -10.90 0.21 -36.75
C ASN A 191 -11.79 -1.02 -37.00
N THR A 192 -12.95 -1.10 -36.37
CA THR A 192 -13.87 -2.23 -36.49
C THR A 192 -14.35 -2.45 -37.92
N ASP A 193 -14.21 -1.46 -38.80
CA ASP A 193 -14.51 -1.57 -40.22
C ASP A 193 -13.56 -2.52 -40.96
N GLU A 194 -12.36 -2.75 -40.46
CA GLU A 194 -11.43 -3.76 -41.02
C GLU A 194 -11.78 -5.20 -40.59
N ILE A 195 -12.55 -5.38 -39.50
CA ILE A 195 -12.97 -6.70 -39.02
C ILE A 195 -14.31 -7.13 -39.65
N ILE A 196 -15.14 -6.19 -40.07
CA ILE A 196 -16.48 -6.46 -40.63
C ILE A 196 -16.49 -6.43 -42.17
N GLY A 197 -15.44 -5.90 -42.77
CA GLY A 197 -15.33 -5.71 -44.19
C GLY A 197 -14.50 -6.78 -44.89
N LYS A 198 -14.96 -8.05 -44.86
CA LYS A 198 -14.76 -9.04 -45.98
C LYS A 198 -15.57 -10.25 -45.72
#